data_89206ca9493a8f2e6a0026dd2cadcea2
#
_entry.id   89206ca9493a8f2e6a0026dd2cadcea2
#
_cell.length_a   1.000
_cell.length_b   1.000
_cell.length_c   1.000
_cell.angle_alpha   90.00
_cell.angle_beta   90.00
_cell.angle_gamma   90.00
#
_symmetry.space_group_name_H-M   'P 1'
#
loop_
_entity.id
_entity.type
_entity.pdbx_description
1 polymer ?
#
loop_
_entity_poly.entity_id
_entity_poly.type
_entity_poly.pdbx_seq_one_letter_code
_entity_poly.pdbx_strand_id
1 'polypeptide(L)'
;MKHCGTQELTTERLVLRRMTTDDCEMMFGNWANDPEVTRYLRWEPHRDWVVTMAYLNEIVKQYDRPDFYDWGICDKVTGVLMGSISIAPAESCEREKPYAWKNVKTELLGGMYEIGYTLGKKWWNQGYATEAAAAVRDYWFGMVGAPWLAGFHASQNVASSRVLAKTGFHYDHDTVLHRFDGTEVPCLAWYLLNPGSQKSDEPAAAAPAVQVEPTKPAENAETTV
;
A
#
# COMPACT_ATOMS: atom_id res chain seq x y z
N MET A 1 20.55 -1.27 7.45
CA MET A 1 19.24 -1.95 7.48
C MET A 1 19.46 -3.36 8.01
N LYS A 2 18.68 -3.79 9.02
CA LYS A 2 18.72 -5.13 9.60
C LYS A 2 17.34 -5.76 9.45
N HIS A 3 17.23 -6.74 8.56
CA HIS A 3 15.97 -7.45 8.38
C HIS A 3 15.61 -8.29 9.60
N CYS A 4 14.37 -8.23 10.05
CA CYS A 4 13.83 -8.96 11.19
C CYS A 4 12.44 -9.58 10.94
N GLY A 5 12.00 -9.60 9.69
CA GLY A 5 10.77 -10.24 9.23
C GLY A 5 9.50 -9.59 9.76
N THR A 6 8.39 -10.25 9.52
CA THR A 6 7.07 -9.82 10.01
C THR A 6 6.96 -10.08 11.50
N GLN A 7 6.94 -9.03 12.32
CA GLN A 7 6.66 -9.08 13.76
C GLN A 7 5.25 -8.57 14.03
N GLU A 8 4.58 -9.08 15.05
CA GLU A 8 3.28 -8.55 15.45
C GLU A 8 3.39 -7.11 15.95
N LEU A 9 2.49 -6.24 15.47
CA LEU A 9 2.41 -4.84 15.87
C LEU A 9 1.01 -4.57 16.46
N THR A 10 0.96 -3.88 17.57
CA THR A 10 -0.29 -3.48 18.21
C THR A 10 -0.43 -1.98 18.23
N THR A 11 -1.60 -1.48 17.84
CA THR A 11 -1.96 -0.06 17.86
C THR A 11 -3.12 0.20 18.82
N GLU A 12 -3.74 1.37 18.73
CA GLU A 12 -4.93 1.69 19.51
C GLU A 12 -6.08 0.74 19.18
N ARG A 13 -6.37 0.54 17.89
CA ARG A 13 -7.54 -0.22 17.39
C ARG A 13 -7.19 -1.52 16.66
N LEU A 14 -5.90 -1.74 16.30
CA LEU A 14 -5.48 -2.81 15.42
C LEU A 14 -4.47 -3.76 16.07
N VAL A 15 -4.50 -5.01 15.61
CA VAL A 15 -3.39 -5.95 15.68
C VAL A 15 -2.97 -6.28 14.25
N LEU A 16 -1.71 -6.00 13.93
CA LEU A 16 -1.08 -6.37 12.67
C LEU A 16 -0.29 -7.65 12.92
N ARG A 17 -0.75 -8.78 12.37
CA ARG A 17 -0.17 -10.10 12.62
C ARG A 17 0.13 -10.85 11.33
N ARG A 18 0.94 -11.88 11.41
CA ARG A 18 1.08 -12.83 10.31
C ARG A 18 -0.28 -13.43 9.96
N MET A 19 -0.56 -13.57 8.67
CA MET A 19 -1.73 -14.29 8.19
C MET A 19 -1.47 -15.79 8.24
N THR A 20 -2.55 -16.56 8.32
CA THR A 20 -2.57 -18.02 8.31
C THR A 20 -3.53 -18.52 7.25
N THR A 21 -3.53 -19.81 6.99
CA THR A 21 -4.51 -20.43 6.08
C THR A 21 -5.95 -20.34 6.61
N ASP A 22 -6.13 -20.24 7.94
CA ASP A 22 -7.44 -20.09 8.57
C ASP A 22 -8.08 -18.71 8.26
N ASP A 23 -7.29 -17.74 7.80
CA ASP A 23 -7.77 -16.43 7.37
C ASP A 23 -8.48 -16.45 6.01
N CYS A 24 -8.52 -17.58 5.31
CA CYS A 24 -9.00 -17.70 3.94
C CYS A 24 -10.42 -17.16 3.74
N GLU A 25 -11.35 -17.57 4.61
CA GLU A 25 -12.76 -17.14 4.51
C GLU A 25 -12.89 -15.62 4.72
N MET A 26 -12.22 -15.09 5.74
CA MET A 26 -12.25 -13.65 6.02
C MET A 26 -11.57 -12.85 4.90
N MET A 27 -10.42 -13.29 4.40
CA MET A 27 -9.74 -12.64 3.29
C MET A 27 -10.61 -12.62 2.04
N PHE A 28 -11.15 -13.77 1.64
CA PHE A 28 -12.00 -13.88 0.47
C PHE A 28 -13.24 -13.00 0.59
N GLY A 29 -14.00 -13.13 1.69
CA GLY A 29 -15.27 -12.43 1.89
C GLY A 29 -15.14 -10.93 2.18
N ASN A 30 -14.02 -10.49 2.74
CA ASN A 30 -13.87 -9.10 3.15
C ASN A 30 -13.27 -8.19 2.08
N TRP A 31 -12.39 -8.72 1.19
CA TRP A 31 -11.80 -7.86 0.14
C TRP A 31 -11.31 -8.60 -1.10
N ALA A 32 -10.85 -9.86 -1.02
CA ALA A 32 -10.13 -10.45 -2.13
C ALA A 32 -11.02 -10.75 -3.35
N ASN A 33 -12.32 -10.96 -3.15
CA ASN A 33 -13.30 -11.18 -4.23
C ASN A 33 -14.04 -9.89 -4.66
N ASP A 34 -13.76 -8.74 -4.03
CA ASP A 34 -14.47 -7.49 -4.31
C ASP A 34 -13.78 -6.69 -5.43
N PRO A 35 -14.41 -6.53 -6.62
CA PRO A 35 -13.83 -5.78 -7.74
C PRO A 35 -13.67 -4.27 -7.45
N GLU A 36 -14.41 -3.69 -6.51
CA GLU A 36 -14.20 -2.30 -6.12
C GLU A 36 -12.92 -2.14 -5.29
N VAL A 37 -12.59 -3.13 -4.45
CA VAL A 37 -11.35 -3.13 -3.67
C VAL A 37 -10.16 -3.39 -4.57
N THR A 38 -10.26 -4.39 -5.46
CA THR A 38 -9.13 -4.84 -6.27
C THR A 38 -8.87 -3.97 -7.50
N ARG A 39 -9.76 -3.07 -7.87
CA ARG A 39 -9.62 -2.25 -9.10
C ARG A 39 -8.33 -1.45 -9.21
N TYR A 40 -7.73 -1.09 -8.06
CA TYR A 40 -6.45 -0.36 -8.00
C TYR A 40 -5.27 -1.24 -7.59
N LEU A 41 -5.52 -2.53 -7.38
CA LEU A 41 -4.49 -3.50 -7.07
C LEU A 41 -3.89 -4.08 -8.35
N ARG A 42 -2.76 -4.75 -8.23
CA ARG A 42 -2.06 -5.34 -9.37
C ARG A 42 -2.63 -6.67 -9.83
N TRP A 43 -3.54 -7.25 -9.04
CA TRP A 43 -4.19 -8.53 -9.28
C TRP A 43 -5.70 -8.38 -9.39
N GLU A 44 -6.32 -9.31 -10.11
CA GLU A 44 -7.75 -9.40 -10.33
C GLU A 44 -8.48 -9.96 -9.10
N PRO A 45 -9.79 -9.68 -8.89
CA PRO A 45 -10.55 -10.31 -7.83
C PRO A 45 -10.39 -11.83 -7.83
N HIS A 46 -10.20 -12.41 -6.67
CA HIS A 46 -10.16 -13.86 -6.53
C HIS A 46 -11.54 -14.42 -6.92
N ARG A 47 -11.59 -15.28 -7.94
CA ARG A 47 -12.83 -15.85 -8.45
C ARG A 47 -13.50 -16.81 -7.46
N ASP A 48 -12.72 -17.46 -6.61
CA ASP A 48 -13.16 -18.42 -5.61
C ASP A 48 -12.16 -18.49 -4.43
N TRP A 49 -12.57 -19.16 -3.35
CA TRP A 49 -11.74 -19.30 -2.15
C TRP A 49 -10.48 -20.15 -2.37
N VAL A 50 -10.44 -21.00 -3.43
CA VAL A 50 -9.27 -21.82 -3.75
C VAL A 50 -8.09 -20.91 -4.17
N VAL A 51 -8.38 -19.84 -4.91
CA VAL A 51 -7.36 -18.84 -5.27
C VAL A 51 -6.83 -18.13 -4.02
N THR A 52 -7.72 -17.76 -3.09
CA THR A 52 -7.31 -17.15 -1.82
C THR A 52 -6.47 -18.10 -0.97
N MET A 53 -6.87 -19.36 -0.88
CA MET A 53 -6.12 -20.38 -0.15
C MET A 53 -4.73 -20.62 -0.75
N ALA A 54 -4.62 -20.67 -2.08
CA ALA A 54 -3.34 -20.81 -2.76
C ALA A 54 -2.42 -19.61 -2.45
N TYR A 55 -2.95 -18.39 -2.50
CA TYR A 55 -2.22 -17.17 -2.13
C TYR A 55 -1.72 -17.24 -0.67
N LEU A 56 -2.60 -17.57 0.29
CA LEU A 56 -2.21 -17.65 1.70
C LEU A 56 -1.15 -18.73 1.95
N ASN A 57 -1.24 -19.88 1.27
CA ASN A 57 -0.21 -20.92 1.37
C ASN A 57 1.17 -20.39 0.93
N GLU A 58 1.24 -19.55 -0.11
CA GLU A 58 2.50 -18.95 -0.52
C GLU A 58 3.00 -17.90 0.47
N ILE A 59 2.12 -17.06 1.00
CA ILE A 59 2.46 -16.06 2.02
C ILE A 59 3.00 -16.73 3.29
N VAL A 60 2.33 -17.78 3.79
CA VAL A 60 2.73 -18.47 5.02
C VAL A 60 4.15 -19.06 4.91
N LYS A 61 4.52 -19.61 3.75
CA LYS A 61 5.87 -20.12 3.50
C LYS A 61 6.97 -19.05 3.55
N GLN A 62 6.60 -17.79 3.31
CA GLN A 62 7.57 -16.69 3.30
C GLN A 62 7.91 -16.15 4.68
N TYR A 63 7.08 -16.41 5.71
CA TYR A 63 7.26 -15.81 7.04
C TYR A 63 8.52 -16.25 7.79
N ASP A 64 9.20 -17.29 7.35
CA ASP A 64 10.50 -17.70 7.89
C ASP A 64 11.66 -16.85 7.35
N ARG A 65 11.42 -16.06 6.32
CA ARG A 65 12.40 -15.17 5.72
C ARG A 65 12.51 -13.88 6.55
N PRO A 66 13.72 -13.44 6.89
CA PRO A 66 13.91 -12.19 7.66
C PRO A 66 13.62 -10.93 6.83
N ASP A 67 13.58 -11.02 5.50
CA ASP A 67 13.33 -9.92 4.57
C ASP A 67 11.87 -9.90 4.03
N PHE A 68 10.99 -10.71 4.60
CA PHE A 68 9.57 -10.76 4.23
C PHE A 68 8.70 -10.03 5.25
N TYR A 69 7.89 -9.09 4.75
CA TYR A 69 7.08 -8.19 5.56
C TYR A 69 5.66 -8.12 5.01
N ASP A 70 4.75 -8.86 5.63
CA ASP A 70 3.33 -8.90 5.27
C ASP A 70 2.48 -9.14 6.51
N TRP A 71 1.45 -8.34 6.72
CA TRP A 71 0.58 -8.40 7.89
C TRP A 71 -0.89 -8.42 7.46
N GLY A 72 -1.68 -9.26 8.10
CA GLY A 72 -3.12 -9.09 8.20
C GLY A 72 -3.44 -7.95 9.15
N ILE A 73 -4.35 -7.07 8.76
CA ILE A 73 -4.87 -5.97 9.57
C ILE A 73 -6.10 -6.48 10.28
N CYS A 74 -6.02 -6.68 11.59
CA CYS A 74 -7.11 -7.20 12.39
C CYS A 74 -7.65 -6.13 13.35
N ASP A 75 -8.97 -6.10 13.52
CA ASP A 75 -9.61 -5.34 14.59
C ASP A 75 -9.19 -5.92 15.95
N LYS A 76 -8.68 -5.09 16.84
CA LYS A 76 -8.10 -5.51 18.12
C LYS A 76 -9.10 -6.14 19.08
N VAL A 77 -10.35 -5.74 19.01
CA VAL A 77 -11.41 -6.19 19.93
C VAL A 77 -12.08 -7.46 19.42
N THR A 78 -12.40 -7.51 18.14
CA THR A 78 -13.17 -8.60 17.53
C THR A 78 -12.30 -9.68 16.90
N GLY A 79 -11.03 -9.37 16.60
CA GLY A 79 -10.14 -10.26 15.86
C GLY A 79 -10.44 -10.36 14.37
N VAL A 80 -11.43 -9.61 13.85
CA VAL A 80 -11.84 -9.67 12.45
C VAL A 80 -10.70 -9.17 11.56
N LEU A 81 -10.32 -9.99 10.59
CA LEU A 81 -9.36 -9.63 9.57
C LEU A 81 -10.01 -8.70 8.55
N MET A 82 -9.53 -7.46 8.47
CA MET A 82 -10.13 -6.37 7.69
C MET A 82 -9.41 -6.08 6.38
N GLY A 83 -8.16 -6.53 6.25
CA GLY A 83 -7.31 -6.23 5.11
C GLY A 83 -5.89 -6.71 5.32
N SER A 84 -4.96 -6.25 4.48
CA SER A 84 -3.53 -6.54 4.61
C SER A 84 -2.67 -5.31 4.35
N ILE A 85 -1.43 -5.35 4.84
CA ILE A 85 -0.40 -4.35 4.62
C ILE A 85 0.95 -5.03 4.51
N SER A 86 1.79 -4.58 3.58
CA SER A 86 3.10 -5.17 3.33
C SER A 86 4.18 -4.12 3.07
N ILE A 87 5.43 -4.51 3.27
CA ILE A 87 6.60 -3.84 2.71
C ILE A 87 7.33 -4.87 1.85
N ALA A 88 7.43 -4.60 0.57
CA ALA A 88 8.05 -5.48 -0.41
C ALA A 88 9.15 -4.76 -1.19
N PRO A 89 10.13 -5.49 -1.76
CA PRO A 89 11.02 -4.90 -2.75
C PRO A 89 10.20 -4.29 -3.88
N ALA A 90 10.45 -3.00 -4.19
CA ALA A 90 9.80 -2.34 -5.30
C ALA A 90 10.14 -3.04 -6.62
N GLU A 91 9.27 -2.88 -7.61
CA GLU A 91 9.48 -3.51 -8.90
C GLU A 91 10.79 -3.11 -9.57
N SER A 92 11.28 -4.03 -10.40
CA SER A 92 12.50 -3.80 -11.18
C SER A 92 12.39 -2.54 -12.05
N CYS A 93 11.24 -2.32 -12.68
CA CYS A 93 11.04 -1.14 -13.54
C CYS A 93 11.22 0.19 -12.81
N GLU A 94 10.79 0.30 -11.56
CA GLU A 94 11.00 1.51 -10.77
C GLU A 94 12.43 1.63 -10.24
N ARG A 95 13.07 0.50 -9.91
CA ARG A 95 14.50 0.46 -9.54
C ARG A 95 15.42 0.81 -10.71
N GLU A 96 14.99 0.51 -11.94
CA GLU A 96 15.74 0.80 -13.17
C GLU A 96 15.60 2.25 -13.66
N LYS A 97 14.72 3.05 -13.01
CA LYS A 97 14.53 4.49 -13.33
C LYS A 97 15.06 5.41 -12.23
N PRO A 98 16.32 5.28 -11.79
CA PRO A 98 16.85 6.08 -10.67
C PRO A 98 16.81 7.59 -10.95
N TYR A 99 16.81 8.00 -12.21
CA TYR A 99 16.71 9.39 -12.65
C TYR A 99 15.31 10.00 -12.46
N ALA A 100 14.29 9.18 -12.24
CA ALA A 100 12.93 9.68 -12.00
C ALA A 100 12.79 10.27 -10.59
N TRP A 101 13.54 9.74 -9.64
CA TRP A 101 13.49 10.18 -8.23
C TRP A 101 14.25 11.51 -8.07
N LYS A 102 13.54 12.54 -7.62
CA LYS A 102 14.07 13.91 -7.47
C LYS A 102 14.57 14.17 -6.05
N ASN A 103 13.97 13.51 -5.07
CA ASN A 103 14.16 13.81 -3.66
C ASN A 103 14.80 12.64 -2.89
N VAL A 104 15.12 11.54 -3.56
CA VAL A 104 15.81 10.37 -2.96
C VAL A 104 17.19 10.25 -3.59
N LYS A 105 18.21 10.17 -2.75
CA LYS A 105 19.60 10.03 -3.22
C LYS A 105 19.78 8.71 -3.97
N THR A 106 20.49 8.75 -5.11
CA THR A 106 20.70 7.61 -6.00
C THR A 106 21.28 6.39 -5.28
N GLU A 107 22.17 6.61 -4.29
CA GLU A 107 22.79 5.54 -3.50
C GLU A 107 21.78 4.73 -2.68
N LEU A 108 20.60 5.30 -2.40
CA LEU A 108 19.53 4.64 -1.64
C LEU A 108 18.61 3.80 -2.52
N LEU A 109 18.60 4.00 -3.83
CA LEU A 109 17.63 3.40 -4.76
C LEU A 109 17.87 1.90 -4.96
N GLY A 110 19.10 1.40 -4.81
CA GLY A 110 19.41 -0.01 -4.96
C GLY A 110 18.72 -0.95 -3.97
N GLY A 111 18.21 -0.42 -2.86
CA GLY A 111 17.46 -1.13 -1.82
C GLY A 111 16.05 -0.59 -1.66
N MET A 112 15.38 -0.28 -2.75
CA MET A 112 14.03 0.26 -2.74
C MET A 112 13.01 -0.77 -2.24
N TYR A 113 12.29 -0.40 -1.19
CA TYR A 113 11.12 -1.10 -0.69
C TYR A 113 9.90 -0.19 -0.79
N GLU A 114 8.75 -0.78 -1.06
CA GLU A 114 7.48 -0.07 -1.15
C GLU A 114 6.48 -0.57 -0.13
N ILE A 115 5.65 0.34 0.39
CA ILE A 115 4.51 0.00 1.21
C ILE A 115 3.27 -0.21 0.34
N GLY A 116 2.60 -1.34 0.55
CA GLY A 116 1.32 -1.66 -0.07
C GLY A 116 0.28 -2.01 0.97
N TYR A 117 -0.97 -1.61 0.76
CA TYR A 117 -2.07 -1.94 1.68
C TYR A 117 -3.39 -2.05 0.95
N THR A 118 -4.27 -2.88 1.51
CA THR A 118 -5.66 -3.00 1.10
C THR A 118 -6.56 -3.16 2.32
N LEU A 119 -7.77 -2.63 2.25
CA LEU A 119 -8.82 -2.82 3.24
C LEU A 119 -10.13 -3.15 2.56
N GLY A 120 -10.89 -4.03 3.17
CA GLY A 120 -12.27 -4.27 2.78
C GLY A 120 -13.12 -3.01 2.86
N LYS A 121 -14.07 -2.87 1.94
CA LYS A 121 -14.90 -1.68 1.75
C LYS A 121 -15.61 -1.22 3.04
N LYS A 122 -16.00 -2.15 3.92
CA LYS A 122 -16.67 -1.86 5.20
C LYS A 122 -15.84 -0.95 6.11
N TRP A 123 -14.52 -0.93 5.96
CA TRP A 123 -13.59 -0.22 6.84
C TRP A 123 -12.95 1.02 6.19
N TRP A 124 -13.40 1.40 4.99
CA TRP A 124 -12.92 2.59 4.32
C TRP A 124 -13.33 3.87 5.07
N ASN A 125 -12.54 4.92 4.90
CA ASN A 125 -12.77 6.26 5.45
C ASN A 125 -12.86 6.36 6.99
N GLN A 126 -12.41 5.32 7.72
CA GLN A 126 -12.42 5.26 9.19
C GLN A 126 -11.02 5.42 9.82
N GLY A 127 -10.00 5.67 9.00
CA GLY A 127 -8.62 5.90 9.44
C GLY A 127 -7.79 4.63 9.67
N TYR A 128 -8.34 3.45 9.54
CA TYR A 128 -7.63 2.17 9.77
C TYR A 128 -6.39 1.99 8.90
N ALA A 129 -6.46 2.31 7.59
CA ALA A 129 -5.30 2.22 6.71
C ALA A 129 -4.18 3.19 7.14
N THR A 130 -4.54 4.38 7.58
CA THR A 130 -3.56 5.37 8.10
C THR A 130 -2.89 4.88 9.37
N GLU A 131 -3.66 4.29 10.29
CA GLU A 131 -3.16 3.74 11.55
C GLU A 131 -2.20 2.55 11.31
N ALA A 132 -2.60 1.62 10.43
CA ALA A 132 -1.76 0.49 10.04
C ALA A 132 -0.47 0.95 9.34
N ALA A 133 -0.57 1.88 8.39
CA ALA A 133 0.58 2.40 7.66
C ALA A 133 1.56 3.15 8.58
N ALA A 134 1.06 3.89 9.58
CA ALA A 134 1.91 4.55 10.58
C ALA A 134 2.68 3.51 11.43
N ALA A 135 2.02 2.46 11.91
CA ALA A 135 2.66 1.42 12.69
C ALA A 135 3.75 0.66 11.90
N VAL A 136 3.46 0.31 10.65
CA VAL A 136 4.41 -0.38 9.76
C VAL A 136 5.57 0.53 9.38
N ARG A 137 5.34 1.84 9.13
CA ARG A 137 6.38 2.84 8.92
C ARG A 137 7.32 2.93 10.13
N ASP A 138 6.77 3.02 11.34
CA ASP A 138 7.56 3.16 12.57
C ASP A 138 8.38 1.90 12.83
N TYR A 139 7.82 0.73 12.55
CA TYR A 139 8.55 -0.54 12.56
C TYR A 139 9.71 -0.54 11.54
N TRP A 140 9.45 -0.11 10.30
CA TRP A 140 10.43 -0.08 9.22
C TRP A 140 11.62 0.81 9.53
N PHE A 141 11.37 1.99 10.08
CA PHE A 141 12.44 2.92 10.43
C PHE A 141 13.11 2.61 11.77
N GLY A 142 12.35 2.17 12.79
CA GLY A 142 12.84 1.93 14.12
C GLY A 142 13.55 0.59 14.29
N MET A 143 12.91 -0.50 13.86
CA MET A 143 13.41 -1.86 14.06
C MET A 143 14.32 -2.33 12.92
N VAL A 144 13.91 -2.10 11.67
CA VAL A 144 14.70 -2.50 10.50
C VAL A 144 15.83 -1.51 10.21
N GLY A 145 15.67 -0.25 10.60
CA GLY A 145 16.65 0.81 10.40
C GLY A 145 16.83 1.16 8.92
N ALA A 146 15.76 1.06 8.16
CA ALA A 146 15.79 1.39 6.74
C ALA A 146 15.99 2.90 6.53
N PRO A 147 16.71 3.33 5.48
CA PRO A 147 16.96 4.75 5.24
C PRO A 147 15.76 5.48 4.66
N TRP A 148 14.86 4.77 3.97
CA TRP A 148 13.68 5.33 3.32
C TRP A 148 12.65 4.27 2.96
N LEU A 149 11.47 4.70 2.52
CA LEU A 149 10.38 3.86 2.06
C LEU A 149 9.66 4.54 0.89
N ALA A 150 9.37 3.79 -0.17
CA ALA A 150 8.57 4.23 -1.29
C ALA A 150 7.09 3.89 -1.08
N GLY A 151 6.22 4.61 -1.78
CA GLY A 151 4.80 4.28 -1.87
C GLY A 151 4.30 4.60 -3.27
N PHE A 152 3.48 3.73 -3.82
CA PHE A 152 2.87 3.94 -5.14
C PHE A 152 1.37 3.73 -5.06
N HIS A 153 0.64 4.50 -5.83
CA HIS A 153 -0.79 4.25 -6.03
C HIS A 153 -1.26 4.73 -7.39
N ALA A 154 -2.32 4.11 -7.93
CA ALA A 154 -2.96 4.59 -9.14
C ALA A 154 -3.37 6.06 -8.98
N SER A 155 -3.10 6.89 -9.98
CA SER A 155 -3.36 8.35 -9.93
C SER A 155 -4.83 8.68 -9.57
N GLN A 156 -5.76 7.80 -9.95
CA GLN A 156 -7.18 7.92 -9.61
C GLN A 156 -7.53 7.50 -8.17
N ASN A 157 -6.61 6.87 -7.42
CA ASN A 157 -6.85 6.41 -6.05
C ASN A 157 -6.55 7.51 -5.02
N VAL A 158 -7.40 8.52 -4.94
CA VAL A 158 -7.29 9.65 -4.01
C VAL A 158 -7.27 9.20 -2.53
N ALA A 159 -7.90 8.07 -2.22
CA ALA A 159 -7.90 7.54 -0.85
C ALA A 159 -6.48 7.13 -0.42
N SER A 160 -5.74 6.44 -1.29
CA SER A 160 -4.36 6.04 -1.03
C SER A 160 -3.42 7.25 -0.90
N SER A 161 -3.59 8.27 -1.76
CA SER A 161 -2.87 9.54 -1.66
C SER A 161 -3.01 10.18 -0.26
N ARG A 162 -4.25 10.20 0.29
CA ARG A 162 -4.51 10.74 1.62
C ARG A 162 -3.86 9.93 2.75
N VAL A 163 -3.80 8.61 2.60
CA VAL A 163 -3.13 7.75 3.59
C VAL A 163 -1.63 8.03 3.59
N LEU A 164 -0.99 8.04 2.42
CA LEU A 164 0.44 8.33 2.29
C LEU A 164 0.78 9.73 2.84
N ALA A 165 0.03 10.76 2.45
CA ALA A 165 0.25 12.11 2.95
C ALA A 165 0.12 12.20 4.49
N LYS A 166 -0.92 11.56 5.08
CA LYS A 166 -1.14 11.54 6.54
C LYS A 166 -0.07 10.77 7.30
N THR A 167 0.61 9.84 6.65
CA THR A 167 1.71 9.07 7.25
C THR A 167 3.09 9.67 6.98
N GLY A 168 3.13 10.88 6.41
CA GLY A 168 4.33 11.69 6.26
C GLY A 168 5.05 11.48 4.93
N PHE A 169 4.50 10.69 4.00
CA PHE A 169 5.07 10.58 2.66
C PHE A 169 4.89 11.87 1.86
N HIS A 170 5.84 12.13 0.99
CA HIS A 170 5.86 13.25 0.06
C HIS A 170 5.76 12.73 -1.36
N TYR A 171 4.99 13.43 -2.20
CA TYR A 171 4.93 13.17 -3.62
C TYR A 171 6.29 13.46 -4.28
N ASP A 172 6.71 12.62 -5.21
CA ASP A 172 7.95 12.79 -5.95
C ASP A 172 7.70 13.01 -7.45
N HIS A 173 7.07 12.06 -8.13
CA HIS A 173 6.82 12.13 -9.58
C HIS A 173 5.67 11.23 -10.03
N ASP A 174 5.22 11.45 -11.27
CA ASP A 174 4.29 10.57 -11.95
C ASP A 174 5.04 9.39 -12.59
N THR A 175 4.46 8.21 -12.52
CA THR A 175 5.04 7.01 -13.10
C THR A 175 3.97 6.09 -13.69
N VAL A 176 4.38 4.99 -14.31
CA VAL A 176 3.49 3.95 -14.82
C VAL A 176 3.93 2.62 -14.23
N LEU A 177 3.03 1.95 -13.54
CA LEU A 177 3.21 0.58 -13.07
C LEU A 177 2.37 -0.39 -13.89
N HIS A 178 2.68 -1.68 -13.78
CA HIS A 178 1.97 -2.72 -14.51
C HIS A 178 1.20 -3.63 -13.57
N ARG A 179 -0.02 -3.98 -13.94
CA ARG A 179 -0.74 -5.09 -13.33
C ARG A 179 -0.09 -6.41 -13.76
N PHE A 180 -0.44 -7.50 -13.08
CA PHE A 180 0.10 -8.83 -13.42
C PHE A 180 -0.36 -9.35 -14.79
N ASP A 181 -1.41 -8.80 -15.35
CA ASP A 181 -1.87 -9.06 -16.73
C ASP A 181 -1.15 -8.20 -17.79
N GLY A 182 -0.24 -7.32 -17.37
CA GLY A 182 0.51 -6.41 -18.24
C GLY A 182 -0.17 -5.07 -18.49
N THR A 183 -1.37 -4.82 -17.97
CA THR A 183 -2.06 -3.53 -18.12
C THR A 183 -1.28 -2.42 -17.47
N GLU A 184 -1.01 -1.35 -18.20
CA GLU A 184 -0.38 -0.14 -17.70
C GLU A 184 -1.35 0.69 -16.86
N VAL A 185 -0.88 1.12 -15.69
CA VAL A 185 -1.64 1.96 -14.76
C VAL A 185 -0.85 3.23 -14.46
N PRO A 186 -1.37 4.42 -14.81
CA PRO A 186 -0.80 5.68 -14.36
C PRO A 186 -0.80 5.76 -12.83
N CYS A 187 0.38 5.99 -12.26
CA CYS A 187 0.60 5.99 -10.82
C CYS A 187 1.32 7.25 -10.36
N LEU A 188 1.20 7.54 -9.07
CA LEU A 188 1.98 8.55 -8.38
C LEU A 188 3.01 7.86 -7.47
N ALA A 189 4.26 8.28 -7.57
CA ALA A 189 5.36 7.83 -6.74
C ALA A 189 5.55 8.77 -5.55
N TRP A 190 5.68 8.18 -4.37
CA TRP A 190 5.84 8.87 -3.08
C TRP A 190 7.05 8.32 -2.35
N TYR A 191 7.68 9.15 -1.55
CA TYR A 191 8.82 8.76 -0.71
C TYR A 191 8.64 9.24 0.72
N LEU A 192 9.28 8.53 1.63
CA LEU A 192 9.48 8.95 3.01
C LEU A 192 10.90 8.60 3.43
N LEU A 193 11.68 9.60 3.79
CA LEU A 193 13.02 9.41 4.32
C LEU A 193 12.95 9.14 5.83
N ASN A 194 13.81 8.25 6.32
CA ASN A 194 13.91 8.02 7.76
C ASN A 194 14.43 9.30 8.46
N PRO A 195 13.66 9.88 9.39
CA PRO A 195 14.08 11.10 10.09
C PRO A 195 15.45 10.96 10.80
N GLY A 196 15.78 9.74 11.24
CA GLY A 196 17.07 9.45 11.88
C GLY A 196 18.25 9.42 10.90
N SER A 197 18.03 9.31 9.61
CA SER A 197 19.07 9.32 8.57
C SER A 197 19.28 10.69 7.93
N GLN A 198 18.40 11.65 8.21
CA GLN A 198 18.54 13.03 7.74
C GLN A 198 19.39 13.85 8.71
N LYS A 199 20.68 13.95 8.43
CA LYS A 199 21.42 15.13 8.82
C LYS A 199 21.40 16.09 7.64
N SER A 200 20.54 17.13 7.74
CA SER A 200 20.38 18.31 6.86
C SER A 200 19.95 18.05 5.41
N ASP A 201 18.77 18.54 5.00
CA ASP A 201 18.56 19.69 4.10
C ASP A 201 17.11 19.78 3.61
N GLU A 202 16.58 20.98 3.72
CA GLU A 202 15.42 21.68 3.13
C GLU A 202 14.05 20.99 2.85
N PRO A 203 12.95 21.77 2.95
CA PRO A 203 11.59 21.23 2.93
C PRO A 203 11.08 20.90 1.53
N ALA A 204 10.41 19.77 1.45
CA ALA A 204 9.78 19.26 0.24
C ALA A 204 8.57 20.11 -0.23
N ALA A 205 8.44 20.25 -1.54
CA ALA A 205 7.30 20.92 -2.17
C ALA A 205 5.97 20.21 -1.86
N ALA A 206 4.91 21.01 -1.64
CA ALA A 206 3.56 20.50 -1.43
C ALA A 206 3.05 19.74 -2.66
N ALA A 207 2.30 18.66 -2.42
CA ALA A 207 1.66 17.91 -3.49
C ALA A 207 0.71 18.80 -4.31
N PRO A 208 0.63 18.65 -5.63
CA PRO A 208 -0.34 19.37 -6.44
C PRO A 208 -1.76 19.04 -5.98
N ALA A 209 -2.58 20.07 -5.77
CA ALA A 209 -3.99 19.89 -5.50
C ALA A 209 -4.64 19.22 -6.71
N VAL A 210 -5.15 17.99 -6.52
CA VAL A 210 -5.92 17.30 -7.56
C VAL A 210 -7.19 18.10 -7.78
N GLN A 211 -7.24 18.85 -8.88
CA GLN A 211 -8.46 19.52 -9.32
C GLN A 211 -9.43 18.44 -9.82
N VAL A 212 -10.46 18.17 -9.04
CA VAL A 212 -11.59 17.37 -9.49
C VAL A 212 -12.49 18.30 -10.30
N GLU A 213 -12.45 18.20 -11.64
CA GLU A 213 -13.46 18.84 -12.47
C GLU A 213 -14.84 18.24 -12.11
N PRO A 214 -15.85 19.08 -11.87
CA PRO A 214 -17.19 18.59 -11.61
C PRO A 214 -17.75 17.96 -12.90
N THR A 215 -18.10 16.67 -12.82
CA THR A 215 -18.84 15.99 -13.89
C THR A 215 -20.16 16.70 -14.10
N LYS A 216 -20.36 17.23 -15.32
CA LYS A 216 -21.66 17.77 -15.77
C LYS A 216 -22.76 16.71 -15.60
N PRO A 217 -23.93 17.09 -15.06
CA PRO A 217 -25.07 16.19 -15.07
C PRO A 217 -25.50 15.89 -16.52
N ALA A 218 -25.81 14.62 -16.79
CA ALA A 218 -26.37 14.20 -18.06
C ALA A 218 -27.73 14.92 -18.28
N GLU A 219 -27.83 15.68 -19.35
CA GLU A 219 -29.11 16.24 -19.84
C GLU A 219 -30.02 15.09 -20.22
N ASN A 220 -31.19 15.04 -19.57
CA ASN A 220 -32.28 14.17 -19.94
C ASN A 220 -32.77 14.53 -21.35
N ALA A 221 -32.60 13.62 -22.30
CA ALA A 221 -33.29 13.69 -23.57
C ALA A 221 -34.78 13.40 -23.34
N GLU A 222 -35.61 14.44 -23.32
CA GLU A 222 -37.06 14.32 -23.45
C GLU A 222 -37.40 13.74 -24.83
N THR A 223 -38.06 12.59 -24.81
CA THR A 223 -38.70 11.98 -25.97
C THR A 223 -40.05 12.68 -26.14
N THR A 224 -40.22 13.43 -27.22
CA THR A 224 -41.51 13.93 -27.64
C THR A 224 -41.99 13.08 -28.81
N VAL A 225 -43.16 12.41 -28.61
CA VAL A 225 -44.19 11.83 -29.49
C VAL A 225 -43.72 11.10 -30.74
#